data_373000413561b7ec39ef93360e66fb5f
#
_entry.id   373000413561b7ec39ef93360e66fb5f
#
_cell.length_a   1.000
_cell.length_b   1.000
_cell.length_c   1.000
_cell.angle_alpha   90.00
_cell.angle_beta   90.00
_cell.angle_gamma   90.00
#
_symmetry.space_group_name_H-M   'P 1'
#
loop_
_entity.id
_entity.type
_entity.pdbx_description
1 polymer ?
#
loop_
_entity_poly.entity_id
_entity_poly.type
_entity_poly.pdbx_seq_one_letter_code
_entity_poly.pdbx_strand_id
1 'polypeptide(L)' 'MTKKVYVVTWTNHVVGQVSSEDIKCFDEYDTARSFAQLMSKDYDYVNFYEEEATQWDS' A
#
# COMPACT_ATOMS: atom_id res chain seq x y z
N MET A 1 12.56 18.65 -3.32
CA MET A 1 11.40 18.64 -2.43
C MET A 1 11.02 17.23 -2.07
N THR A 2 10.65 17.04 -0.81
CA THR A 2 10.12 15.74 -0.37
C THR A 2 8.60 15.80 -0.33
N LYS A 3 7.99 14.72 -0.71
CA LYS A 3 6.55 14.57 -0.69
C LYS A 3 6.19 13.34 0.11
N LYS A 4 5.16 13.44 0.94
CA LYS A 4 4.67 12.28 1.67
C LYS A 4 3.74 11.47 0.80
N VAL A 5 3.99 10.18 0.76
CA VAL A 5 3.12 9.24 0.07
C VAL A 5 2.67 8.17 1.06
N TYR A 6 1.53 7.61 0.80
CA TYR A 6 0.96 6.57 1.66
C TYR A 6 0.94 5.28 0.88
N VAL A 7 1.54 4.27 1.45
CA VAL A 7 1.75 3.00 0.77
C VAL A 7 0.87 1.94 1.40
N VAL A 8 0.13 1.25 0.56
CA VAL A 8 -0.70 0.13 0.98
C VAL A 8 -0.20 -1.12 0.29
N THR A 9 0.12 -2.13 1.08
CA THR A 9 0.53 -3.43 0.53
C THR A 9 -0.45 -4.49 1.01
N TRP A 10 -0.69 -5.47 0.17
CA TRP A 10 -1.56 -6.57 0.53
C TRP A 10 -1.04 -7.86 -0.09
N THR A 11 -1.30 -8.96 0.60
CA THR A 11 -0.82 -10.25 0.18
C THR A 11 -1.95 -11.25 0.23
N ASN A 12 -2.12 -12.00 -0.85
CA ASN A 12 -3.04 -13.12 -0.89
C ASN A 12 -2.37 -14.34 -0.28
N HIS A 13 -3.07 -14.96 0.65
CA HIS A 13 -2.59 -16.23 1.18
C HIS A 13 -3.01 -17.36 0.25
N VAL A 14 -2.06 -17.86 -0.50
CA VAL A 14 -2.29 -18.99 -1.41
C VAL A 14 -1.55 -20.19 -0.85
N VAL A 15 -2.30 -21.22 -0.51
CA VAL A 15 -1.72 -22.44 0.07
C VAL A 15 -0.90 -23.17 -0.99
N GLY A 16 0.37 -23.42 -0.68
CA GLY A 16 1.25 -24.20 -1.54
C GLY A 16 1.91 -23.43 -2.67
N GLN A 17 1.75 -22.12 -2.71
CA GLN A 17 2.39 -21.30 -3.74
C GLN A 17 3.03 -20.08 -3.11
N VAL A 18 3.98 -19.49 -3.83
CA VAL A 18 4.62 -18.26 -3.40
C VAL A 18 3.59 -17.15 -3.47
N SER A 19 3.34 -16.52 -2.33
CA SER A 19 2.41 -15.40 -2.28
C SER A 19 3.03 -14.18 -2.96
N SER A 20 2.28 -13.55 -3.84
CA SER A 20 2.71 -12.31 -4.46
C SER A 20 2.19 -11.14 -3.64
N GLU A 21 3.09 -10.20 -3.35
CA GLU A 21 2.73 -9.00 -2.64
C GLU A 21 2.46 -7.89 -3.65
N ASP A 22 1.30 -7.27 -3.52
CA ASP A 22 0.94 -6.13 -4.35
C ASP A 22 1.12 -4.84 -3.55
N ILE A 23 1.45 -3.77 -4.25
CA ILE A 23 1.72 -2.48 -3.62
C ILE A 23 1.04 -1.38 -4.41
N LYS A 24 0.50 -0.40 -3.68
CA LYS A 24 -0.08 0.77 -4.29
C LYS A 24 0.24 2.00 -3.46
N CYS A 25 0.63 3.08 -4.13
CA CYS A 25 0.96 4.34 -3.48
C CYS A 25 -0.13 5.36 -3.71
N PHE A 26 -0.38 6.18 -2.70
CA PHE A 26 -1.41 7.22 -2.75
C PHE A 26 -0.83 8.54 -2.30
N ASP A 27 -1.37 9.62 -2.85
CA ASP A 27 -0.98 10.98 -2.47
C ASP A 27 -1.74 11.48 -1.24
N GLU A 28 -2.95 10.95 -1.02
CA GLU A 28 -3.82 11.41 0.05
C GLU A 28 -4.00 10.33 1.12
N TYR A 29 -3.93 10.79 2.36
CA TYR A 29 -4.08 9.89 3.51
C TYR A 29 -5.45 9.22 3.54
N ASP A 30 -6.51 10.00 3.37
CA ASP A 30 -7.87 9.46 3.47
C ASP A 30 -8.13 8.40 2.42
N THR A 31 -7.67 8.63 1.20
CA THR A 31 -7.82 7.69 0.11
C THR A 31 -7.07 6.40 0.39
N ALA A 32 -5.84 6.52 0.86
CA ALA A 32 -5.02 5.35 1.18
C ALA A 32 -5.64 4.54 2.31
N ARG A 33 -6.11 5.22 3.33
CA ARG A 33 -6.73 4.56 4.48
C ARG A 33 -7.99 3.81 4.09
N SER A 34 -8.82 4.44 3.27
CA SER A 34 -10.04 3.79 2.79
C SER A 34 -9.73 2.56 1.96
N PHE A 35 -8.70 2.67 1.12
CA PHE A 35 -8.27 1.54 0.32
C PHE A 35 -7.76 0.39 1.19
N ALA A 36 -6.94 0.72 2.20
CA ALA A 36 -6.41 -0.29 3.11
C ALA A 36 -7.53 -1.00 3.86
N GLN A 37 -8.53 -0.25 4.32
CA GLN A 37 -9.67 -0.84 5.01
C GLN A 37 -10.46 -1.76 4.09
N LEU A 38 -10.63 -1.35 2.84
CA LEU A 38 -11.34 -2.17 1.87
C LEU A 38 -10.56 -3.47 1.59
N MET A 39 -9.25 -3.36 1.42
CA MET A 39 -8.42 -4.53 1.15
C MET A 39 -8.38 -5.49 2.34
N SER A 40 -8.44 -4.97 3.57
CA SER A 40 -8.36 -5.82 4.75
C SER A 40 -9.55 -6.78 4.87
N LYS A 41 -10.63 -6.52 4.15
CA LYS A 41 -11.79 -7.41 4.12
C LYS A 41 -11.56 -8.61 3.21
N ASP A 42 -10.75 -8.43 2.18
CA ASP A 42 -10.55 -9.45 1.15
C ASP A 42 -9.22 -10.19 1.30
N TYR A 43 -8.25 -9.58 1.97
CA TYR A 43 -6.91 -10.12 2.06
C TYR A 43 -6.51 -10.32 3.52
N ASP A 44 -5.71 -11.35 3.78
CA ASP A 44 -5.29 -11.69 5.13
C ASP A 44 -4.24 -10.74 5.67
N TYR A 45 -3.39 -10.25 4.80
CA TYR A 45 -2.27 -9.39 5.20
C TYR A 45 -2.32 -8.07 4.44
N VAL A 46 -2.63 -7.01 5.15
CA VAL A 46 -2.65 -5.67 4.59
C VAL A 46 -1.81 -4.78 5.48
N ASN A 47 -0.86 -4.08 4.87
CA ASN A 47 -0.02 -3.12 5.57
C ASN A 47 -0.27 -1.73 5.02
N PHE A 48 -0.23 -0.75 5.91
CA PHE A 48 -0.42 0.64 5.57
C PHE A 48 0.69 1.43 6.27
N TYR A 49 1.46 2.20 5.52
CA TYR A 49 2.50 3.02 6.11
C TYR A 49 2.73 4.28 5.29
N GLU A 50 3.35 5.26 5.96
CA GLU A 50 3.68 6.54 5.35
C GLU A 50 5.16 6.53 4.98
N GLU A 51 5.48 7.07 3.83
CA GLU A 51 6.85 7.13 3.34
C GLU A 51 7.10 8.48 2.71
N GLU A 52 8.33 8.98 2.86
CA GLU A 52 8.74 10.21 2.21
C GLU A 52 9.43 9.86 0.90
N ALA A 53 8.93 10.46 -0.17
CA ALA A 53 9.51 10.27 -1.49
C ALA A 53 10.16 11.57 -1.92
N THR A 54 11.36 11.45 -2.47
CA THR A 54 12.05 12.61 -3.04
C THR A 54 11.59 12.79 -4.48
N GLN A 55 11.05 13.96 -4.76
CA GLN A 55 10.71 14.29 -6.13
C GLN A 55 11.94 14.80 -6.87
N TRP A 56 12.20 14.18 -7.99
CA TRP A 56 13.28 14.60 -8.85
C TRP A 56 12.74 15.58 -9.90
N ASP A 57 13.35 16.75 -9.95
CA ASP A 57 13.07 17.67 -11.03
C ASP A 57 13.84 17.22 -12.25
N SER A 58 13.10 16.85 -13.24
CA SER A 58 13.70 16.46 -14.51
C SER A 58 13.60 17.59 -15.53
#